data_943a7496946767c9133c2fda17f3ca4b
#
_entry.id   943a7496946767c9133c2fda17f3ca4b
#
_cell.length_a   1.000
_cell.length_b   1.000
_cell.length_c   1.000
_cell.angle_alpha   90.00
_cell.angle_beta   90.00
_cell.angle_gamma   90.00
#
_symmetry.space_group_name_H-M   'P 1'
#
loop_
_entity.id
_entity.type
_entity.pdbx_description
1 polymer ?
#
loop_
_entity_poly.entity_id
_entity_poly.type
_entity_poly.pdbx_seq_one_letter_code
_entity_poly.pdbx_strand_id
1 'polypeptide(L)'
;MTALDDVIDFIDSGANMLMIYEIEKTDAFMVEFASVIRKAAEEIRTGVAGLRTLNDPETIKGCCIEINRLENQGDDILSNALCSLFKTKDPVEIIKFKDIYEHFEIATDKCEDVADVFAAILIRHT
;
A
#
# COMPACT_ATOMS: atom_id res chain seq x y z
N MET A 1 12.80 -13.16 -3.62
CA MET A 1 12.20 -11.82 -3.71
C MET A 1 12.00 -11.22 -2.33
N THR A 2 12.29 -9.96 -2.15
CA THR A 2 12.14 -9.28 -0.86
C THR A 2 10.75 -8.66 -0.74
N ALA A 3 10.35 -8.34 0.50
CA ALA A 3 9.10 -7.63 0.75
C ALA A 3 9.07 -6.25 0.07
N LEU A 4 10.21 -5.57 0.01
CA LEU A 4 10.33 -4.28 -0.68
C LEU A 4 10.11 -4.42 -2.19
N ASP A 5 10.64 -5.46 -2.81
CA ASP A 5 10.43 -5.72 -4.24
C ASP A 5 8.95 -5.91 -4.54
N ASP A 6 8.22 -6.62 -3.67
CA ASP A 6 6.80 -6.84 -3.83
C ASP A 6 6.00 -5.52 -3.77
N VAL A 7 6.37 -4.61 -2.88
CA VAL A 7 5.73 -3.27 -2.80
C VAL A 7 5.88 -2.56 -4.13
N ILE A 8 7.10 -2.50 -4.65
CA ILE A 8 7.41 -1.80 -5.91
C ILE A 8 6.67 -2.46 -7.08
N ASP A 9 6.66 -3.80 -7.12
CA ASP A 9 6.00 -4.55 -8.20
C ASP A 9 4.50 -4.26 -8.26
N PHE A 10 3.82 -4.20 -7.11
CA PHE A 10 2.38 -3.92 -7.08
C PHE A 10 2.05 -2.46 -7.39
N ILE A 11 2.92 -1.52 -7.02
CA ILE A 11 2.77 -0.12 -7.42
C ILE A 11 2.93 0.00 -8.94
N ASP A 12 3.96 -0.63 -9.49
CA ASP A 12 4.23 -0.61 -10.92
C ASP A 12 3.09 -1.25 -11.72
N SER A 13 2.63 -2.41 -11.29
CA SER A 13 1.50 -3.11 -11.93
C SER A 13 0.24 -2.27 -11.91
N GLY A 14 -0.08 -1.64 -10.80
CA GLY A 14 -1.25 -0.76 -10.68
C GLY A 14 -1.15 0.44 -11.60
N ALA A 15 0.02 1.06 -11.67
CA ALA A 15 0.26 2.20 -12.56
C ALA A 15 0.13 1.79 -14.04
N ASN A 16 0.68 0.62 -14.40
CA ASN A 16 0.58 0.10 -15.77
C ASN A 16 -0.87 -0.18 -16.17
N MET A 17 -1.70 -0.60 -15.24
CA MET A 17 -3.12 -0.85 -15.51
C MET A 17 -3.87 0.40 -15.93
N LEU A 18 -3.47 1.57 -15.44
CA LEU A 18 -4.06 2.83 -15.88
C LEU A 18 -3.86 3.03 -17.37
N MET A 19 -2.71 2.62 -17.89
CA MET A 19 -2.42 2.69 -19.33
C MET A 19 -3.11 1.58 -20.12
N ILE A 20 -3.01 0.35 -19.63
CA ILE A 20 -3.59 -0.83 -20.30
C ILE A 20 -5.11 -0.68 -20.47
N TYR A 21 -5.79 -0.19 -19.43
CA TYR A 21 -7.23 -0.01 -19.43
C TYR A 21 -7.67 1.35 -20.00
N GLU A 22 -6.73 2.15 -20.48
CA GLU A 22 -6.99 3.44 -21.08
C GLU A 22 -7.80 4.36 -20.16
N ILE A 23 -7.38 4.44 -18.90
CA ILE A 23 -8.02 5.30 -17.91
C ILE A 23 -7.60 6.76 -18.19
N GLU A 24 -8.56 7.58 -18.56
CA GLU A 24 -8.30 8.99 -18.89
C GLU A 24 -8.23 9.89 -17.68
N LYS A 25 -9.01 9.57 -16.64
CA LYS A 25 -9.06 10.36 -15.41
C LYS A 25 -8.99 9.45 -14.20
N THR A 26 -8.16 9.83 -13.23
CA THR A 26 -8.16 9.20 -11.92
C THR A 26 -9.38 9.67 -11.13
N ASP A 27 -9.86 8.83 -10.24
CA ASP A 27 -10.95 9.17 -9.33
C ASP A 27 -10.42 9.48 -7.93
N ALA A 28 -11.33 9.85 -7.02
CA ALA A 28 -10.96 10.18 -5.64
C ALA A 28 -10.35 8.99 -4.89
N PHE A 29 -10.81 7.77 -5.17
CA PHE A 29 -10.29 6.56 -4.51
C PHE A 29 -8.84 6.28 -4.91
N MET A 30 -8.49 6.47 -6.18
CA MET A 30 -7.12 6.34 -6.65
C MET A 30 -6.20 7.36 -5.98
N VAL A 31 -6.67 8.58 -5.80
CA VAL A 31 -5.91 9.63 -5.11
C VAL A 31 -5.71 9.26 -3.65
N GLU A 32 -6.73 8.72 -2.99
CA GLU A 32 -6.63 8.25 -1.60
C GLU A 32 -5.62 7.11 -1.47
N PHE A 33 -5.65 6.12 -2.37
CA PHE A 33 -4.67 5.05 -2.40
C PHE A 33 -3.24 5.59 -2.59
N ALA A 34 -3.06 6.51 -3.53
CA ALA A 34 -1.75 7.12 -3.76
C ALA A 34 -1.22 7.80 -2.51
N SER A 35 -2.08 8.51 -1.78
CA SER A 35 -1.70 9.16 -0.52
C SER A 35 -1.27 8.14 0.54
N VAL A 36 -2.04 7.08 0.71
CA VAL A 36 -1.72 6.01 1.68
C VAL A 36 -0.41 5.31 1.33
N ILE A 37 -0.22 4.97 0.07
CA ILE A 37 1.00 4.30 -0.42
C ILE A 37 2.21 5.22 -0.20
N ARG A 38 2.09 6.50 -0.50
CA ARG A 38 3.18 7.47 -0.31
C ARG A 38 3.57 7.56 1.18
N LYS A 39 2.59 7.66 2.05
CA LYS A 39 2.83 7.72 3.50
C LYS A 39 3.48 6.43 4.00
N ALA A 40 3.01 5.28 3.54
CA ALA A 40 3.60 4.00 3.90
C ALA A 40 5.07 3.90 3.41
N ALA A 41 5.35 4.37 2.22
CA ALA A 41 6.72 4.40 1.68
C ALA A 41 7.63 5.29 2.51
N GLU A 42 7.14 6.44 2.99
CA GLU A 42 7.89 7.31 3.89
C GLU A 42 8.20 6.63 5.22
N GLU A 43 7.24 5.88 5.77
CA GLU A 43 7.45 5.11 6.99
C GLU A 43 8.47 3.99 6.79
N ILE A 44 8.43 3.31 5.65
CA ILE A 44 9.42 2.28 5.29
C ILE A 44 10.82 2.92 5.25
N ARG A 45 10.94 4.08 4.63
CA ARG A 45 12.22 4.80 4.54
C ARG A 45 12.76 5.12 5.94
N THR A 46 11.90 5.63 6.82
CA THR A 46 12.27 5.94 8.21
C THR A 46 12.69 4.68 8.95
N GLY A 47 11.95 3.58 8.77
CA GLY A 47 12.27 2.30 9.39
C GLY A 47 13.62 1.73 8.93
N VAL A 48 13.92 1.81 7.65
CA VAL A 48 15.21 1.37 7.10
C VAL A 48 16.35 2.18 7.69
N ALA A 49 16.19 3.50 7.77
CA ALA A 49 17.18 4.38 8.38
C ALA A 49 17.40 4.04 9.86
N GLY A 50 16.32 3.73 10.59
CA GLY A 50 16.41 3.30 11.99
C GLY A 50 17.14 1.98 12.16
N LEU A 51 16.93 1.04 11.24
CA LEU A 51 17.62 -0.27 11.26
C LEU A 51 19.12 -0.14 11.05
N ARG A 52 19.56 0.81 10.25
CA ARG A 52 20.99 1.02 9.99
C ARG A 52 21.76 1.40 11.25
N THR A 53 21.14 2.13 12.13
CA THR A 53 21.78 2.57 13.38
C THR A 53 21.51 1.62 14.54
N LEU A 54 20.39 0.90 14.54
CA LEU A 54 19.89 0.04 15.61
C LEU A 54 19.81 0.76 16.98
N ASN A 55 19.89 2.09 16.96
CA ASN A 55 19.96 2.90 18.17
C ASN A 55 18.60 3.39 18.67
N ASP A 56 17.55 3.19 17.86
CA ASP A 56 16.22 3.73 18.17
C ASP A 56 15.11 2.74 17.84
N PRO A 57 14.98 1.68 18.68
CA PRO A 57 13.90 0.69 18.46
C PRO A 57 12.51 1.31 18.53
N GLU A 58 12.33 2.38 19.28
CA GLU A 58 11.02 3.04 19.39
C GLU A 58 10.58 3.69 18.08
N THR A 59 11.51 4.27 17.33
CA THR A 59 11.21 4.80 16.00
C THR A 59 10.77 3.70 15.05
N ILE A 60 11.44 2.55 15.08
CA ILE A 60 11.08 1.41 14.23
C ILE A 60 9.70 0.86 14.60
N LYS A 61 9.42 0.73 15.90
CA LYS A 61 8.10 0.33 16.40
C LYS A 61 7.01 1.30 15.94
N GLY A 62 7.30 2.59 16.02
CA GLY A 62 6.38 3.64 15.55
C GLY A 62 6.08 3.51 14.06
N CYS A 63 7.08 3.20 13.23
CA CYS A 63 6.90 2.94 11.81
C CYS A 63 5.98 1.74 11.57
N CYS A 64 6.18 0.65 12.32
CA CYS A 64 5.35 -0.54 12.20
C CYS A 64 3.89 -0.26 12.54
N ILE A 65 3.64 0.49 13.61
CA ILE A 65 2.30 0.89 14.03
C ILE A 65 1.64 1.75 12.94
N GLU A 66 2.37 2.72 12.41
CA GLU A 66 1.84 3.62 11.40
C GLU A 66 1.57 2.90 10.07
N ILE A 67 2.44 1.98 9.67
CA ILE A 67 2.23 1.17 8.46
C ILE A 67 0.96 0.31 8.62
N ASN A 68 0.75 -0.31 9.78
CA ASN A 68 -0.47 -1.07 10.04
C ASN A 68 -1.71 -0.21 9.98
N ARG A 69 -1.65 1.00 10.52
CA ARG A 69 -2.75 1.97 10.45
C ARG A 69 -3.07 2.33 9.00
N LEU A 70 -2.04 2.56 8.20
CA LEU A 70 -2.19 2.89 6.79
C LEU A 70 -2.76 1.72 5.98
N GLU A 71 -2.36 0.50 6.30
CA GLU A 71 -2.91 -0.71 5.67
C GLU A 71 -4.41 -0.83 5.99
N ASN A 72 -4.82 -0.62 7.22
CA ASN A 72 -6.23 -0.60 7.59
C ASN A 72 -7.00 0.49 6.84
N GLN A 73 -6.39 1.63 6.64
CA GLN A 73 -6.95 2.72 5.83
C GLN A 73 -7.13 2.29 4.37
N GLY A 74 -6.16 1.56 3.83
CA GLY A 74 -6.25 0.98 2.48
C GLY A 74 -7.41 0.00 2.34
N ASP A 75 -7.63 -0.85 3.33
CA ASP A 75 -8.78 -1.76 3.37
C ASP A 75 -10.11 -1.01 3.32
N ASP A 76 -10.21 0.07 4.09
CA ASP A 76 -11.42 0.90 4.12
C ASP A 76 -11.64 1.60 2.77
N ILE A 77 -10.58 2.10 2.15
CA ILE A 77 -10.66 2.72 0.82
C ILE A 77 -11.18 1.70 -0.19
N LEU A 78 -10.64 0.47 -0.17
CA LEU A 78 -11.08 -0.57 -1.08
C LEU A 78 -12.57 -0.88 -0.90
N SER A 79 -13.01 -1.06 0.34
CA SER A 79 -14.42 -1.34 0.63
C SER A 79 -15.33 -0.23 0.12
N ASN A 80 -14.99 1.02 0.38
CA ASN A 80 -15.76 2.18 -0.07
C ASN A 80 -15.75 2.29 -1.60
N ALA A 81 -14.59 2.06 -2.21
CA ALA A 81 -14.44 2.13 -3.66
C ALA A 81 -15.30 1.06 -4.35
N LEU A 82 -15.28 -0.18 -3.84
CA LEU A 82 -16.08 -1.26 -4.41
C LEU A 82 -17.57 -1.01 -4.22
N CYS A 83 -18.00 -0.51 -3.05
CA CYS A 83 -19.40 -0.16 -2.83
C CYS A 83 -19.88 0.91 -3.84
N SER A 84 -19.06 1.91 -4.10
CA SER A 84 -19.36 2.94 -5.09
C SER A 84 -19.37 2.38 -6.51
N LEU A 85 -18.38 1.55 -6.82
CA LEU A 85 -18.19 0.99 -8.17
C LEU A 85 -19.38 0.12 -8.59
N PHE A 86 -19.87 -0.74 -7.69
CA PHE A 86 -20.97 -1.66 -8.00
C PHE A 86 -22.34 -0.97 -8.11
N LYS A 87 -22.41 0.34 -7.87
CA LYS A 87 -23.60 1.13 -8.17
C LYS A 87 -23.74 1.41 -9.66
N THR A 88 -22.63 1.39 -10.42
CA THR A 88 -22.71 1.45 -11.88
C THR A 88 -23.18 0.10 -12.43
N LYS A 89 -23.78 0.12 -13.60
CA LYS A 89 -24.23 -1.08 -14.29
C LYS A 89 -23.35 -1.46 -15.48
N ASP A 90 -22.23 -0.77 -15.65
CA ASP A 90 -21.30 -1.03 -16.75
C ASP A 90 -20.29 -2.10 -16.35
N PRO A 91 -20.41 -3.34 -16.88
CA PRO A 91 -19.51 -4.43 -16.52
C PRO A 91 -18.04 -4.14 -16.86
N VAL A 92 -17.77 -3.42 -17.94
CA VAL A 92 -16.40 -3.08 -18.37
C VAL A 92 -15.75 -2.16 -17.34
N GLU A 93 -16.48 -1.13 -16.90
CA GLU A 93 -16.01 -0.22 -15.85
C GLU A 93 -15.73 -0.98 -14.55
N ILE A 94 -16.63 -1.88 -14.17
CA ILE A 94 -16.46 -2.69 -12.95
C ILE A 94 -15.17 -3.51 -13.03
N ILE A 95 -14.92 -4.18 -14.14
CA ILE A 95 -13.73 -5.03 -14.32
C ILE A 95 -12.47 -4.17 -14.22
N LYS A 96 -12.42 -3.06 -14.93
CA LYS A 96 -11.25 -2.18 -14.98
C LYS A 96 -10.91 -1.60 -13.61
N PHE A 97 -11.87 -0.94 -12.99
CA PHE A 97 -11.63 -0.21 -11.75
C PHE A 97 -11.45 -1.14 -10.56
N LYS A 98 -12.18 -2.27 -10.51
CA LYS A 98 -11.99 -3.26 -9.47
C LYS A 98 -10.56 -3.80 -9.47
N ASP A 99 -10.04 -4.13 -10.64
CA ASP A 99 -8.67 -4.64 -10.78
C ASP A 99 -7.63 -3.61 -10.33
N ILE A 100 -7.81 -2.34 -10.70
CA ILE A 100 -6.92 -1.25 -10.30
C ILE A 100 -6.95 -1.05 -8.77
N TYR A 101 -8.14 -0.95 -8.18
CA TYR A 101 -8.29 -0.75 -6.74
C TYR A 101 -7.66 -1.90 -5.96
N GLU A 102 -7.88 -3.14 -6.39
CA GLU A 102 -7.31 -4.30 -5.71
C GLU A 102 -5.77 -4.31 -5.76
N HIS A 103 -5.19 -3.89 -6.88
CA HIS A 103 -3.73 -3.81 -6.99
C HIS A 103 -3.13 -2.77 -6.06
N PHE A 104 -3.76 -1.61 -5.92
CA PHE A 104 -3.28 -0.59 -5.00
C PHE A 104 -3.45 -1.01 -3.54
N GLU A 105 -4.55 -1.70 -3.23
CA GLU A 105 -4.76 -2.23 -1.88
C GLU A 105 -3.71 -3.30 -1.56
N ILE A 106 -3.40 -4.21 -2.50
CA ILE A 106 -2.35 -5.20 -2.31
C ILE A 106 -0.99 -4.52 -2.09
N ALA A 107 -0.72 -3.40 -2.75
CA ALA A 107 0.50 -2.63 -2.48
C ALA A 107 0.59 -2.20 -1.01
N THR A 108 -0.52 -1.79 -0.41
CA THR A 108 -0.55 -1.46 1.04
C THR A 108 -0.34 -2.69 1.91
N ASP A 109 -0.89 -3.85 1.52
CA ASP A 109 -0.65 -5.12 2.21
C ASP A 109 0.84 -5.49 2.18
N LYS A 110 1.50 -5.26 1.06
CA LYS A 110 2.93 -5.54 0.93
C LYS A 110 3.78 -4.61 1.80
N CYS A 111 3.31 -3.40 2.04
CA CYS A 111 3.96 -2.51 3.01
C CYS A 111 3.88 -3.08 4.43
N GLU A 112 2.78 -3.72 4.79
CA GLU A 112 2.65 -4.40 6.09
C GLU A 112 3.65 -5.55 6.21
N ASP A 113 3.90 -6.30 5.12
CA ASP A 113 4.92 -7.36 5.12
C ASP A 113 6.31 -6.78 5.44
N VAL A 114 6.63 -5.58 4.97
CA VAL A 114 7.87 -4.88 5.32
C VAL A 114 7.91 -4.56 6.81
N ALA A 115 6.79 -4.08 7.36
CA ALA A 115 6.69 -3.80 8.80
C ALA A 115 6.91 -5.07 9.63
N ASP A 116 6.39 -6.21 9.17
CA ASP A 116 6.61 -7.51 9.82
C ASP A 116 8.09 -7.89 9.82
N VAL A 117 8.82 -7.61 8.75
CA VAL A 117 10.26 -7.82 8.68
C VAL A 117 10.98 -6.92 9.69
N PHE A 118 10.60 -5.64 9.79
CA PHE A 118 11.15 -4.72 10.78
C PHE A 118 10.95 -5.26 12.20
N ALA A 119 9.74 -5.71 12.51
CA ALA A 119 9.42 -6.26 13.82
C ALA A 119 10.27 -7.52 14.13
N ALA A 120 10.45 -8.39 13.15
CA ALA A 120 11.27 -9.60 13.29
C ALA A 120 12.73 -9.26 13.59
N ILE A 121 13.28 -8.24 12.89
CA ILE A 121 14.65 -7.79 13.12
C ILE A 121 14.81 -7.21 14.52
N LEU A 122 13.84 -6.42 14.99
CA LEU A 122 13.86 -5.87 16.35
C LEU A 122 13.91 -6.97 17.41
N ILE A 123 13.11 -8.01 17.25
CA ILE A 123 13.05 -9.13 18.19
C ILE A 123 14.42 -9.83 18.29
N ARG A 124 15.10 -9.99 17.16
CA ARG A 124 16.41 -10.64 17.12
C ARG A 124 17.52 -9.85 17.82
N HIS A 125 17.37 -8.53 17.86
CA HIS A 125 18.40 -7.62 18.37
C HIS A 125 18.05 -6.98 19.72
N THR A 126 16.99 -7.44 20.33
CA THR A 126 16.64 -7.07 21.70
C THR A 126 16.71 -8.28 22.61
#